data_b7483b0d34647d1c82ef133ddb60168b
#
_entry.id   b7483b0d34647d1c82ef133ddb60168b
#
_cell.length_a   1.000
_cell.length_b   1.000
_cell.length_c   1.000
_cell.angle_alpha   90.00
_cell.angle_beta   90.00
_cell.angle_gamma   90.00
#
_symmetry.space_group_name_H-M   'P 1'
#
loop_
_entity.id
_entity.type
_entity.pdbx_description
1 polymer ?
#
loop_
_entity_poly.entity_id
_entity_poly.type
_entity_poly.pdbx_seq_one_letter_code
_entity_poly.pdbx_strand_id
1 'polypeptide(L)'
;MDARTDKGYRGDAAQFFVAGELCRRQLVAVITLGNCPNTDILVSNAAASRFCHVQVKTFVPGNRTVSVGMKAEKDFGPTFFWVLVGIPIPDSGKDFEFFIVPAADMARAVAESFRLWASSPGAKGQQRDAVNNKVRTLSLPPRTETNGWSLEPYRNAWHRIINAVAT
;
A
#
# COMPACT_ATOMS: atom_id res chain seq x y z
N MET A 1 22.24 -3.57 -17.62
CA MET A 1 21.24 -4.21 -16.73
C MET A 1 19.92 -3.50 -17.00
N ASP A 2 18.91 -4.21 -17.48
CA ASP A 2 17.61 -3.61 -17.82
C ASP A 2 16.97 -3.07 -16.52
N ALA A 3 16.64 -1.78 -16.49
CA ALA A 3 16.10 -1.04 -15.34
C ALA A 3 14.69 -1.50 -14.88
N ARG A 4 14.16 -2.54 -15.49
CA ARG A 4 12.97 -3.28 -15.02
C ARG A 4 13.39 -4.27 -13.95
N THR A 5 13.88 -3.74 -12.83
CA THR A 5 14.11 -4.55 -11.63
C THR A 5 12.91 -5.45 -11.39
N ASP A 6 13.17 -6.74 -11.28
CA ASP A 6 12.19 -7.76 -10.99
C ASP A 6 11.29 -7.27 -9.84
N LYS A 7 9.98 -7.34 -10.05
CA LYS A 7 8.99 -6.91 -9.06
C LYS A 7 9.12 -7.66 -7.73
N GLY A 8 9.66 -8.88 -7.78
CA GLY A 8 9.95 -9.70 -6.61
C GLY A 8 10.97 -9.03 -5.69
N TYR A 9 12.17 -8.73 -6.20
CA TYR A 9 13.23 -8.09 -5.38
C TYR A 9 12.80 -6.75 -4.79
N ARG A 10 12.01 -5.96 -5.52
CA ARG A 10 11.48 -4.70 -4.99
C ARG A 10 10.45 -4.93 -3.88
N GLY A 11 9.62 -5.97 -4.03
CA GLY A 11 8.67 -6.39 -3.00
C GLY A 11 9.38 -6.79 -1.71
N ASP A 12 10.41 -7.60 -1.82
CA ASP A 12 11.22 -8.06 -0.68
C ASP A 12 11.93 -6.87 -0.02
N ALA A 13 12.61 -6.03 -0.81
CA ALA A 13 13.26 -4.84 -0.31
C ALA A 13 12.29 -3.92 0.45
N ALA A 14 11.06 -3.75 -0.04
CA ALA A 14 10.05 -2.93 0.61
C ALA A 14 9.70 -3.42 2.01
N GLN A 15 9.59 -4.72 2.22
CA GLN A 15 9.30 -5.29 3.54
C GLN A 15 10.41 -4.93 4.54
N PHE A 16 11.68 -5.04 4.13
CA PHE A 16 12.82 -4.65 4.98
C PHE A 16 12.83 -3.15 5.28
N PHE A 17 12.57 -2.29 4.30
CA PHE A 17 12.52 -0.84 4.53
C PHE A 17 11.38 -0.47 5.48
N VAL A 18 10.18 -1.06 5.30
CA VAL A 18 9.04 -0.81 6.21
C VAL A 18 9.34 -1.33 7.61
N ALA A 19 9.90 -2.54 7.74
CA ALA A 19 10.28 -3.07 9.04
C ALA A 19 11.33 -2.17 9.73
N GLY A 20 12.34 -1.69 8.99
CA GLY A 20 13.34 -0.73 9.50
C GLY A 20 12.71 0.58 9.97
N GLU A 21 11.74 1.13 9.20
CA GLU A 21 11.01 2.34 9.58
C GLU A 21 10.16 2.14 10.85
N LEU A 22 9.60 0.96 11.06
CA LEU A 22 8.86 0.62 12.27
C LEU A 22 9.81 0.44 13.48
N CYS A 23 10.91 -0.30 13.28
CA CYS A 23 11.91 -0.53 14.34
C CYS A 23 12.54 0.78 14.82
N ARG A 24 12.92 1.71 13.93
CA ARG A 24 13.49 3.00 14.36
C ARG A 24 12.48 3.89 15.12
N ARG A 25 11.16 3.56 15.08
CA ARG A 25 10.08 4.14 15.89
C ARG A 25 9.79 3.35 17.15
N GLN A 26 10.68 2.44 17.55
CA GLN A 26 10.59 1.63 18.76
C GLN A 26 9.42 0.63 18.76
N LEU A 27 8.99 0.19 17.59
CA LEU A 27 8.03 -0.90 17.42
C LEU A 27 8.77 -2.20 17.12
N VAL A 28 8.20 -3.32 17.54
CA VAL A 28 8.64 -4.64 17.12
C VAL A 28 8.03 -4.92 15.74
N ALA A 29 8.85 -5.25 14.75
CA ALA A 29 8.39 -5.57 13.41
C ALA A 29 8.97 -6.92 12.97
N VAL A 30 8.09 -7.90 12.76
CA VAL A 30 8.45 -9.26 12.35
C VAL A 30 7.98 -9.48 10.91
N ILE A 31 8.93 -9.64 9.98
CA ILE A 31 8.64 -10.00 8.60
C ILE A 31 8.17 -11.46 8.59
N THR A 32 7.02 -11.73 7.96
CA THR A 32 6.51 -13.08 7.84
C THR A 32 7.25 -13.85 6.74
N LEU A 33 7.50 -15.13 6.97
CA LEU A 33 8.14 -15.99 5.99
C LEU A 33 7.12 -16.66 5.07
N GLY A 34 7.48 -16.78 3.80
CA GLY A 34 6.66 -17.47 2.79
C GLY A 34 5.37 -16.72 2.46
N ASN A 35 4.36 -17.49 1.99
CA ASN A 35 3.07 -16.93 1.58
C ASN A 35 2.10 -16.78 2.76
N CYS A 36 2.46 -15.98 3.76
CA CYS A 36 1.51 -15.66 4.83
C CYS A 36 0.35 -14.84 4.25
N PRO A 37 -0.89 -15.34 4.31
CA PRO A 37 -2.03 -14.62 3.74
C PRO A 37 -2.23 -13.27 4.42
N ASN A 38 -2.25 -12.20 3.62
CA ASN A 38 -2.63 -10.84 4.03
C ASN A 38 -1.71 -10.14 5.04
N THR A 39 -0.56 -10.72 5.42
CA THR A 39 0.34 -10.10 6.40
C THR A 39 1.78 -10.27 5.94
N ASP A 40 2.43 -9.17 5.59
CA ASP A 40 3.85 -9.15 5.25
C ASP A 40 4.69 -8.86 6.50
N ILE A 41 4.16 -8.04 7.42
CA ILE A 41 4.83 -7.68 8.67
C ILE A 41 3.81 -7.71 9.81
N LEU A 42 4.13 -8.46 10.87
CA LEU A 42 3.42 -8.37 12.14
C LEU A 42 4.12 -7.34 13.02
N VAL A 43 3.36 -6.40 13.55
CA VAL A 43 3.87 -5.28 14.33
C VAL A 43 3.31 -5.32 15.73
N SER A 44 4.15 -5.05 16.74
CA SER A 44 3.68 -4.87 18.12
C SER A 44 4.38 -3.73 18.84
N ASN A 45 3.81 -3.30 19.96
CA ASN A 45 4.52 -2.48 20.94
C ASN A 45 5.64 -3.29 21.61
N ALA A 46 6.56 -2.62 22.34
CA ALA A 46 7.67 -3.26 23.03
C ALA A 46 7.24 -4.26 24.09
N ALA A 47 6.06 -4.07 24.69
CA ALA A 47 5.49 -4.98 25.70
C ALA A 47 4.83 -6.23 25.09
N ALA A 48 4.75 -6.34 23.78
CA ALA A 48 4.06 -7.40 23.04
C ALA A 48 2.60 -7.60 23.48
N SER A 49 1.95 -6.54 23.95
CA SER A 49 0.57 -6.58 24.47
C SER A 49 -0.48 -6.23 23.40
N ARG A 50 -0.08 -5.55 22.33
CA ARG A 50 -0.96 -5.18 21.22
C ARG A 50 -0.27 -5.39 19.89
N PHE A 51 -1.04 -5.82 18.90
CA PHE A 51 -0.53 -6.19 17.58
C PHE A 51 -1.34 -5.54 16.48
N CYS A 52 -0.68 -5.28 15.36
CA CYS A 52 -1.34 -4.95 14.11
C CYS A 52 -0.66 -5.64 12.93
N HIS A 53 -1.38 -5.72 11.81
CA HIS A 53 -0.96 -6.36 10.59
C HIS A 53 -0.63 -5.32 9.53
N VAL A 54 0.47 -5.52 8.82
CA VAL A 54 0.87 -4.66 7.71
C VAL A 54 1.01 -5.48 6.44
N GLN A 55 0.31 -5.03 5.40
CA GLN A 55 0.49 -5.51 4.03
C GLN A 55 1.25 -4.46 3.24
N VAL A 56 2.34 -4.84 2.61
CA VAL A 56 3.21 -3.94 1.84
C VAL A 56 2.88 -4.02 0.35
N LYS A 57 2.83 -2.88 -0.33
CA LYS A 57 2.74 -2.76 -1.79
C LYS A 57 3.76 -1.76 -2.29
N THR A 58 4.33 -2.00 -3.48
CA THR A 58 5.42 -1.18 -3.98
C THR A 58 5.09 -0.47 -5.28
N PHE A 59 5.72 0.67 -5.47
CA PHE A 59 5.76 1.41 -6.73
C PHE A 59 7.14 2.06 -6.93
N VAL A 60 7.38 2.64 -8.08
CA VAL A 60 8.56 3.48 -8.33
C VAL A 60 8.15 4.94 -8.22
N PRO A 61 8.86 5.78 -7.45
CA PRO A 61 8.58 7.22 -7.36
C PRO A 61 8.49 7.88 -8.74
N GLY A 62 7.41 8.63 -8.95
CA GLY A 62 7.06 9.20 -10.25
C GLY A 62 6.10 8.35 -11.09
N ASN A 63 5.74 7.14 -10.65
CA ASN A 63 4.63 6.41 -11.25
C ASN A 63 3.31 7.17 -11.03
N ARG A 64 2.35 6.92 -11.93
CA ARG A 64 1.03 7.54 -11.87
C ARG A 64 0.08 6.83 -10.90
N THR A 65 0.27 5.52 -10.73
CA THR A 65 -0.60 4.65 -9.94
C THR A 65 0.23 3.57 -9.23
N VAL A 66 -0.34 3.04 -8.17
CA VAL A 66 0.14 1.83 -7.49
C VAL A 66 -0.88 0.71 -7.63
N SER A 67 -0.42 -0.51 -7.94
CA SER A 67 -1.27 -1.70 -7.97
C SER A 67 -1.39 -2.30 -6.58
N VAL A 68 -2.62 -2.48 -6.10
CA VAL A 68 -2.92 -2.98 -4.75
C VAL A 68 -3.58 -4.36 -4.76
N GLY A 69 -4.22 -4.74 -5.88
CA GLY A 69 -4.90 -6.01 -6.05
C GLY A 69 -6.29 -6.07 -5.39
N MET A 70 -7.08 -7.08 -5.76
CA MET A 70 -8.49 -7.22 -5.34
C MET A 70 -8.68 -7.32 -3.83
N LYS A 71 -7.71 -7.87 -3.11
CA LYS A 71 -7.79 -7.98 -1.64
C LYS A 71 -7.92 -6.62 -0.95
N ALA A 72 -7.47 -5.55 -1.60
CA ALA A 72 -7.55 -4.19 -1.06
C ALA A 72 -8.97 -3.61 -1.01
N GLU A 73 -9.95 -4.25 -1.64
CA GLU A 73 -11.37 -3.92 -1.49
C GLU A 73 -12.00 -4.44 -0.19
N LYS A 74 -11.25 -5.28 0.56
CA LYS A 74 -11.73 -5.84 1.81
C LYS A 74 -11.24 -5.03 3.00
N ASP A 75 -12.14 -4.67 3.89
CA ASP A 75 -11.77 -4.17 5.21
C ASP A 75 -11.38 -5.34 6.12
N PHE A 76 -10.12 -5.33 6.56
CA PHE A 76 -9.55 -6.33 7.47
C PHE A 76 -9.61 -5.91 8.95
N GLY A 77 -10.28 -4.80 9.23
CA GLY A 77 -10.47 -4.27 10.58
C GLY A 77 -9.43 -3.21 11.01
N PRO A 78 -9.62 -2.67 12.23
CA PRO A 78 -8.92 -1.46 12.67
C PRO A 78 -7.42 -1.66 12.98
N THR A 79 -6.97 -2.90 13.11
CA THR A 79 -5.55 -3.24 13.35
C THR A 79 -4.83 -3.68 12.09
N PHE A 80 -5.40 -3.44 10.92
CA PHE A 80 -4.78 -3.78 9.64
C PHE A 80 -4.45 -2.52 8.82
N PHE A 81 -3.22 -2.45 8.33
CA PHE A 81 -2.70 -1.33 7.55
C PHE A 81 -2.09 -1.77 6.23
N TRP A 82 -2.35 -1.00 5.21
CA TRP A 82 -1.62 -1.07 3.95
C TRP A 82 -0.49 -0.03 3.98
N VAL A 83 0.73 -0.47 3.72
CA VAL A 83 1.86 0.44 3.55
C VAL A 83 2.29 0.41 2.09
N LEU A 84 2.06 1.52 1.39
CA LEU A 84 2.45 1.68 0.00
C LEU A 84 3.83 2.35 -0.02
N VAL A 85 4.80 1.68 -0.64
CA VAL A 85 6.21 2.10 -0.61
C VAL A 85 6.69 2.46 -2.00
N GLY A 86 7.08 3.70 -2.18
CA GLY A 86 7.83 4.15 -3.34
C GLY A 86 9.31 3.85 -3.14
N ILE A 87 9.82 2.85 -3.86
CA ILE A 87 11.24 2.50 -3.84
C ILE A 87 11.89 3.12 -5.07
N PRO A 88 12.80 4.07 -4.89
CA PRO A 88 13.51 4.68 -6.01
C PRO A 88 14.42 3.67 -6.69
N ILE A 89 14.65 3.88 -7.97
CA ILE A 89 15.72 3.19 -8.69
C ILE A 89 17.06 3.70 -8.11
N PRO A 90 18.03 2.81 -7.81
CA PRO A 90 19.33 3.24 -7.33
C PRO A 90 19.92 4.36 -8.21
N ASP A 91 20.56 5.31 -7.57
CA ASP A 91 21.22 6.47 -8.22
C ASP A 91 20.29 7.40 -9.01
N SER A 92 18.97 7.26 -8.86
CA SER A 92 17.98 8.11 -9.55
C SER A 92 17.79 9.51 -8.93
N GLY A 93 18.39 9.78 -7.76
CA GLY A 93 18.23 11.03 -7.01
C GLY A 93 16.81 11.23 -6.44
N LYS A 94 15.97 10.20 -6.44
CA LYS A 94 14.63 10.25 -5.85
C LYS A 94 14.64 9.68 -4.44
N ASP A 95 13.75 10.20 -3.58
CA ASP A 95 13.57 9.74 -2.22
C ASP A 95 12.58 8.57 -2.13
N PHE A 96 12.64 7.84 -1.00
CA PHE A 96 11.61 6.88 -0.62
C PHE A 96 10.32 7.60 -0.27
N GLU A 97 9.20 6.99 -0.64
CA GLU A 97 7.87 7.49 -0.28
C GLU A 97 7.10 6.42 0.48
N PHE A 98 6.42 6.81 1.56
CA PHE A 98 5.60 5.89 2.35
C PHE A 98 4.21 6.46 2.55
N PHE A 99 3.19 5.65 2.31
CA PHE A 99 1.80 5.98 2.60
C PHE A 99 1.21 4.88 3.49
N ILE A 100 0.73 5.26 4.68
CA ILE A 100 0.19 4.35 5.68
C ILE A 100 -1.33 4.48 5.71
N VAL A 101 -2.01 3.51 5.10
CA VAL A 101 -3.45 3.55 4.85
C VAL A 101 -4.17 2.50 5.69
N PRO A 102 -5.11 2.89 6.58
CA PRO A 102 -5.95 1.94 7.30
C PRO A 102 -6.78 1.06 6.35
N ALA A 103 -7.09 -0.17 6.77
CA ALA A 103 -7.83 -1.12 5.93
C ALA A 103 -9.17 -0.59 5.44
N ALA A 104 -9.95 0.06 6.31
CA ALA A 104 -11.25 0.63 5.95
C ALA A 104 -11.15 1.72 4.89
N ASP A 105 -10.14 2.61 5.00
CA ASP A 105 -9.91 3.69 4.03
C ASP A 105 -9.45 3.12 2.69
N MET A 106 -8.55 2.13 2.72
CA MET A 106 -8.09 1.42 1.52
C MET A 106 -9.26 0.73 0.81
N ALA A 107 -10.08 -0.02 1.54
CA ALA A 107 -11.20 -0.77 0.98
C ALA A 107 -12.20 0.17 0.28
N ARG A 108 -12.56 1.27 0.94
CA ARG A 108 -13.46 2.29 0.39
C ARG A 108 -12.89 2.95 -0.86
N ALA A 109 -11.64 3.39 -0.80
CA ALA A 109 -10.99 4.08 -1.92
C ALA A 109 -10.85 3.18 -3.15
N VAL A 110 -10.42 1.93 -2.96
CA VAL A 110 -10.20 0.97 -4.05
C VAL A 110 -11.52 0.54 -4.69
N ALA A 111 -12.54 0.23 -3.87
CA ALA A 111 -13.86 -0.15 -4.38
C ALA A 111 -14.50 0.99 -5.18
N GLU A 112 -14.43 2.22 -4.68
CA GLU A 112 -14.97 3.40 -5.35
C GLU A 112 -14.20 3.72 -6.66
N SER A 113 -12.88 3.69 -6.62
CA SER A 113 -12.05 3.88 -7.81
C SER A 113 -12.39 2.86 -8.90
N PHE A 114 -12.54 1.59 -8.52
CA PHE A 114 -12.92 0.55 -9.47
C PHE A 114 -14.36 0.71 -9.99
N ARG A 115 -15.32 1.07 -9.13
CA ARG A 115 -16.70 1.34 -9.52
C ARG A 115 -16.78 2.45 -10.57
N LEU A 116 -16.10 3.55 -10.34
CA LEU A 116 -16.04 4.69 -11.28
C LEU A 116 -15.35 4.30 -12.59
N TRP A 117 -14.27 3.54 -12.51
CA TRP A 117 -13.61 3.01 -13.70
C TRP A 117 -14.57 2.10 -14.48
N ALA A 118 -15.27 1.19 -13.84
CA ALA A 118 -16.19 0.23 -14.49
C ALA A 118 -17.38 0.91 -15.16
N SER A 119 -17.88 2.00 -14.58
CA SER A 119 -19.01 2.77 -15.12
C SER A 119 -18.62 3.76 -16.23
N SER A 120 -17.33 4.02 -16.40
CA SER A 120 -16.82 4.95 -17.42
C SER A 120 -16.51 4.22 -18.72
N PRO A 121 -16.78 4.80 -19.90
CA PRO A 121 -16.40 4.18 -21.16
C PRO A 121 -14.88 4.05 -21.28
N GLY A 122 -14.42 3.06 -22.03
CA GLY A 122 -13.03 2.93 -22.40
C GLY A 122 -12.56 4.03 -23.35
N ALA A 123 -11.25 4.12 -23.64
CA ALA A 123 -10.67 5.17 -24.48
C ALA A 123 -11.25 5.21 -25.91
N LYS A 124 -11.82 4.11 -26.39
CA LYS A 124 -12.50 4.02 -27.70
C LYS A 124 -14.02 4.01 -27.60
N GLY A 125 -14.57 4.42 -26.45
CA GLY A 125 -16.02 4.41 -26.18
C GLY A 125 -16.62 3.04 -25.84
N GLN A 126 -15.83 1.96 -25.83
CA GLN A 126 -16.29 0.61 -25.52
C GLN A 126 -16.64 0.46 -24.03
N GLN A 127 -17.59 -0.44 -23.75
CA GLN A 127 -17.87 -0.86 -22.38
C GLN A 127 -16.66 -1.59 -21.79
N ARG A 128 -16.35 -1.32 -20.52
CA ARG A 128 -15.24 -1.97 -19.83
C ARG A 128 -15.67 -3.34 -19.30
N ASP A 129 -14.79 -4.32 -19.43
CA ASP A 129 -14.99 -5.65 -18.86
C ASP A 129 -14.63 -5.62 -17.35
N ALA A 130 -15.60 -5.20 -16.55
CA ALA A 130 -15.44 -5.16 -15.10
C ALA A 130 -15.44 -6.56 -14.45
N VAL A 131 -16.11 -7.54 -15.07
CA VAL A 131 -16.26 -8.90 -14.52
C VAL A 131 -14.92 -9.64 -14.52
N ASN A 132 -14.17 -9.55 -15.61
CA ASN A 132 -12.90 -10.27 -15.76
C ASN A 132 -11.70 -9.43 -15.30
N ASN A 133 -11.88 -8.13 -15.05
CA ASN A 133 -10.78 -7.27 -14.62
C ASN A 133 -10.46 -7.45 -13.12
N LYS A 134 -9.33 -8.09 -12.83
CA LYS A 134 -8.82 -8.32 -11.47
C LYS A 134 -7.80 -7.26 -11.02
N VAL A 135 -7.55 -6.25 -11.85
CA VAL A 135 -6.61 -5.18 -11.52
C VAL A 135 -7.28 -4.13 -10.63
N ARG A 136 -6.63 -3.78 -9.54
CA ARG A 136 -7.00 -2.68 -8.65
C ARG A 136 -5.81 -1.77 -8.46
N THR A 137 -6.01 -0.49 -8.72
CA THR A 137 -4.97 0.54 -8.62
C THR A 137 -5.51 1.76 -7.90
N LEU A 138 -4.61 2.51 -7.28
CA LEU A 138 -4.88 3.85 -6.75
C LEU A 138 -3.95 4.86 -7.39
N SER A 139 -4.43 6.08 -7.56
CA SER A 139 -3.63 7.21 -8.05
C SER A 139 -2.58 7.61 -7.02
N LEU A 140 -1.37 7.91 -7.50
CA LEU A 140 -0.28 8.44 -6.67
C LEU A 140 -0.23 9.97 -6.74
N PRO A 141 0.03 10.66 -5.64
CA PRO A 141 0.17 12.11 -5.63
C PRO A 141 1.19 12.62 -6.67
N PRO A 142 0.93 13.81 -7.23
CA PRO A 142 -0.11 14.79 -6.90
C PRO A 142 -1.50 14.47 -7.47
N ARG A 143 -1.72 13.29 -8.05
CA ARG A 143 -3.01 12.91 -8.61
C ARG A 143 -3.98 12.49 -7.52
N THR A 144 -5.24 12.75 -7.79
CA THR A 144 -6.38 12.30 -6.99
C THR A 144 -7.21 11.30 -7.78
N GLU A 145 -7.99 10.50 -7.08
CA GLU A 145 -9.05 9.71 -7.68
C GLU A 145 -10.18 10.60 -8.21
N THR A 146 -11.03 10.04 -9.07
CA THR A 146 -12.11 10.79 -9.74
C THR A 146 -13.08 11.45 -8.75
N ASN A 147 -13.21 10.89 -7.54
CA ASN A 147 -14.03 11.43 -6.45
C ASN A 147 -13.28 12.43 -5.54
N GLY A 148 -12.07 12.84 -5.92
CA GLY A 148 -11.23 13.76 -5.14
C GLY A 148 -10.45 13.10 -4.00
N TRP A 149 -10.56 11.77 -3.80
CA TRP A 149 -9.76 11.08 -2.78
C TRP A 149 -8.27 11.07 -3.17
N SER A 150 -7.40 11.22 -2.18
CA SER A 150 -5.94 11.28 -2.37
C SER A 150 -5.21 10.45 -1.33
N LEU A 151 -4.05 9.92 -1.72
CA LEU A 151 -3.10 9.29 -0.80
C LEU A 151 -2.32 10.31 0.04
N GLU A 152 -2.33 11.61 -0.29
CA GLU A 152 -1.50 12.62 0.39
C GLU A 152 -1.70 12.67 1.91
N PRO A 153 -2.91 12.57 2.48
CA PRO A 153 -3.12 12.55 3.94
C PRO A 153 -2.50 11.33 4.67
N TYR A 154 -2.08 10.34 3.91
CA TYR A 154 -1.46 9.11 4.44
C TYR A 154 0.06 9.12 4.31
N ARG A 155 0.64 10.17 3.71
CA ARG A 155 2.09 10.30 3.55
C ARG A 155 2.77 10.36 4.91
N ASN A 156 3.71 9.44 5.14
CA ASN A 156 4.44 9.28 6.40
C ASN A 156 3.56 9.23 7.65
N ALA A 157 2.31 8.79 7.54
CA ALA A 157 1.33 8.75 8.63
C ALA A 157 1.57 7.58 9.61
N TRP A 158 2.83 7.35 9.99
CA TRP A 158 3.26 6.27 10.89
C TRP A 158 2.59 6.30 12.25
N HIS A 159 2.14 7.48 12.72
CA HIS A 159 1.37 7.64 13.96
C HIS A 159 0.11 6.74 13.98
N ARG A 160 -0.46 6.40 12.83
CA ARG A 160 -1.63 5.52 12.74
C ARG A 160 -1.33 4.12 13.23
N ILE A 161 -0.18 3.55 12.85
CA ILE A 161 0.28 2.25 13.36
C ILE A 161 0.67 2.36 14.83
N ILE A 162 1.44 3.39 15.20
CA ILE A 162 1.84 3.64 16.59
C ILE A 162 0.62 3.67 17.51
N ASN A 163 -0.41 4.44 17.15
CA ASN A 163 -1.64 4.57 17.94
C ASN A 163 -2.42 3.25 18.02
N ALA A 164 -2.41 2.43 16.96
CA ALA A 164 -3.10 1.14 16.95
C ALA A 164 -2.49 0.12 17.94
N VAL A 165 -1.20 0.24 18.24
CA VAL A 165 -0.47 -0.64 19.19
C VAL A 165 -0.11 0.08 20.49
N ALA A 166 -0.52 1.33 20.67
CA ALA A 166 -0.37 2.02 21.95
C ALA A 166 -1.18 1.33 23.07
N THR A 167 -0.65 1.37 24.28
CA THR A 167 -1.28 0.78 25.48
C THR A 167 -2.56 1.49 25.88
#